data_b84c75e578a5978216f44887375d915c
#
_entry.id   b84c75e578a5978216f44887375d915c
#
_cell.length_a   1.000
_cell.length_b   1.000
_cell.length_c   1.000
_cell.angle_alpha   90.00
_cell.angle_beta   90.00
_cell.angle_gamma   90.00
#
_symmetry.space_group_name_H-M   'P 1'
#
loop_
_entity.id
_entity.type
_entity.pdbx_description
1 polymer ?
#
loop_
_entity_poly.entity_id
_entity_poly.type
_entity_poly.pdbx_seq_one_letter_code
_entity_poly.pdbx_strand_id
1 'polypeptide(L)'
;MNKQDVSHESLTLGRYYKQIRERRGYTYADIASDYLHSSQISRFEKGINMFSATCLLLAIQGLDMTPAEFFALMPQDQFSRHYRILKEMSHYAMICNPSDMEHLKIKGPKKQIDKIYNIIVKLAGAKEIGNSDITSQERRYVYQYLSSIQRWTVLDIQIFSSCLNVLELKEAFLFGLDILKCDDLSNLLGLHASEVKKAMVHLHMHLVYGEYYSRANHIKAELDALLDVSDMEEKIMLHVFDCLAQYKQNKDQNTLEELENCIQVLRACELSDLAKRISDAIKKT
;
A
#
# COMPACT_ATOMS: atom_id res chain seq x y z
N MET A 1 -16.18 -12.25 -25.61
CA MET A 1 -15.49 -13.25 -24.75
C MET A 1 -15.77 -14.64 -25.34
N ASN A 2 -14.74 -15.35 -25.77
CA ASN A 2 -14.90 -16.66 -26.42
C ASN A 2 -15.25 -17.74 -25.38
N LYS A 3 -16.12 -18.69 -25.70
CA LYS A 3 -16.51 -19.82 -24.82
C LYS A 3 -15.29 -20.63 -24.31
N GLN A 4 -14.15 -20.61 -25.02
CA GLN A 4 -12.92 -21.30 -24.62
C GLN A 4 -12.17 -20.56 -23.49
N ASP A 5 -12.20 -19.22 -23.46
CA ASP A 5 -11.50 -18.44 -22.43
C ASP A 5 -12.19 -18.56 -21.05
N VAL A 6 -13.52 -18.60 -21.04
CA VAL A 6 -14.30 -18.83 -19.81
C VAL A 6 -14.03 -20.22 -19.24
N SER A 7 -13.84 -21.24 -20.07
CA SER A 7 -13.53 -22.60 -19.63
C SER A 7 -12.14 -22.73 -19.00
N HIS A 8 -11.14 -21.96 -19.46
CA HIS A 8 -9.79 -22.02 -18.92
C HIS A 8 -9.70 -21.33 -17.55
N GLU A 9 -10.28 -20.15 -17.39
CA GLU A 9 -10.36 -19.44 -16.12
C GLU A 9 -11.18 -20.23 -15.08
N SER A 10 -12.30 -20.82 -15.50
CA SER A 10 -13.13 -21.70 -14.68
C SER A 10 -12.34 -22.92 -14.19
N LEU A 11 -11.60 -23.58 -15.07
CA LEU A 11 -10.73 -24.71 -14.72
C LEU A 11 -9.65 -24.30 -13.72
N THR A 12 -9.08 -23.12 -13.88
CA THR A 12 -8.01 -22.62 -13.00
C THR A 12 -8.54 -22.35 -11.59
N LEU A 13 -9.63 -21.60 -11.45
CA LEU A 13 -10.22 -21.27 -10.15
C LEU A 13 -10.76 -22.52 -9.44
N GLY A 14 -11.45 -23.39 -10.17
CA GLY A 14 -11.98 -24.63 -9.60
C GLY A 14 -10.90 -25.60 -9.13
N ARG A 15 -9.80 -25.76 -9.90
CA ARG A 15 -8.66 -26.57 -9.49
C ARG A 15 -7.97 -26.00 -8.26
N TYR A 16 -7.83 -24.70 -8.20
CA TYR A 16 -7.23 -24.02 -7.07
C TYR A 16 -8.06 -24.21 -5.80
N TYR A 17 -9.38 -24.00 -5.90
CA TYR A 17 -10.30 -24.26 -4.82
C TYR A 17 -10.20 -25.73 -4.33
N LYS A 18 -10.17 -26.69 -5.25
CA LYS A 18 -10.00 -28.11 -4.95
C LYS A 18 -8.72 -28.37 -4.15
N GLN A 19 -7.59 -27.81 -4.56
CA GLN A 19 -6.31 -27.99 -3.87
C GLN A 19 -6.36 -27.48 -2.43
N ILE A 20 -7.01 -26.36 -2.17
CA ILE A 20 -7.16 -25.82 -0.82
C ILE A 20 -8.07 -26.74 -0.01
N ARG A 21 -9.22 -27.13 -0.54
CA ARG A 21 -10.16 -28.04 0.12
C ARG A 21 -9.48 -29.34 0.55
N GLU A 22 -8.78 -29.99 -0.38
CA GLU A 22 -8.09 -31.26 -0.13
C GLU A 22 -6.95 -31.10 0.89
N ARG A 23 -6.18 -30.02 0.83
CA ARG A 23 -5.12 -29.73 1.81
C ARG A 23 -5.67 -29.49 3.23
N ARG A 24 -6.88 -28.95 3.33
CA ARG A 24 -7.58 -28.76 4.60
C ARG A 24 -8.34 -30.00 5.08
N GLY A 25 -8.38 -31.05 4.26
CA GLY A 25 -9.04 -32.32 4.59
C GLY A 25 -10.56 -32.28 4.50
N TYR A 26 -11.16 -31.23 3.91
CA TYR A 26 -12.60 -31.12 3.79
C TYR A 26 -13.16 -31.98 2.65
N THR A 27 -14.27 -32.66 2.95
CA THR A 27 -15.11 -33.34 1.95
C THR A 27 -16.11 -32.35 1.34
N TYR A 28 -16.78 -32.76 0.27
CA TYR A 28 -17.89 -31.95 -0.29
C TYR A 28 -19.08 -31.80 0.71
N ALA A 29 -19.29 -32.77 1.57
CA ALA A 29 -20.34 -32.72 2.55
C ALA A 29 -20.07 -31.70 3.66
N ASP A 30 -18.80 -31.53 4.05
CA ASP A 30 -18.40 -30.56 5.07
C ASP A 30 -18.63 -29.11 4.62
N ILE A 31 -18.58 -28.86 3.30
CA ILE A 31 -18.75 -27.53 2.72
C ILE A 31 -20.18 -27.26 2.28
N ALA A 32 -20.94 -28.30 1.97
CA ALA A 32 -22.30 -28.17 1.48
C ALA A 32 -23.21 -27.47 2.48
N SER A 33 -24.16 -26.70 1.98
CA SER A 33 -25.16 -25.97 2.76
C SER A 33 -26.49 -25.99 2.01
N ASP A 34 -27.54 -25.42 2.62
CA ASP A 34 -28.85 -25.26 1.98
C ASP A 34 -28.81 -24.50 0.65
N TYR A 35 -27.77 -23.66 0.47
CA TYR A 35 -27.58 -22.81 -0.72
C TYR A 35 -26.44 -23.27 -1.64
N LEU A 36 -25.66 -24.28 -1.25
CA LEU A 36 -24.51 -24.78 -2.01
C LEU A 36 -24.44 -26.32 -1.89
N HIS A 37 -24.89 -27.03 -2.92
CA HIS A 37 -24.89 -28.49 -2.93
C HIS A 37 -23.53 -29.10 -3.31
N SER A 38 -23.19 -30.27 -2.76
CA SER A 38 -21.97 -31.04 -3.06
C SER A 38 -21.75 -31.28 -4.56
N SER A 39 -22.82 -31.48 -5.32
CA SER A 39 -22.74 -31.64 -6.79
C SER A 39 -22.31 -30.35 -7.50
N GLN A 40 -22.68 -29.18 -7.01
CA GLN A 40 -22.25 -27.90 -7.56
C GLN A 40 -20.76 -27.67 -7.29
N ILE A 41 -20.28 -28.01 -6.07
CA ILE A 41 -18.85 -27.93 -5.71
C ILE A 41 -18.04 -28.85 -6.63
N SER A 42 -18.44 -30.11 -6.79
CA SER A 42 -17.77 -31.06 -7.67
C SER A 42 -17.70 -30.60 -9.12
N ARG A 43 -18.77 -29.99 -9.65
CA ARG A 43 -18.81 -29.47 -11.03
C ARG A 43 -17.93 -28.24 -11.20
N PHE A 44 -17.86 -27.36 -10.19
CA PHE A 44 -16.98 -26.20 -10.15
C PHE A 44 -15.51 -26.62 -10.14
N GLU A 45 -15.11 -27.56 -9.28
CA GLU A 45 -13.74 -28.09 -9.21
C GLU A 45 -13.26 -28.75 -10.52
N LYS A 46 -14.21 -29.35 -11.26
CA LYS A 46 -13.96 -29.93 -12.59
C LYS A 46 -13.97 -28.89 -13.72
N GLY A 47 -14.25 -27.63 -13.41
CA GLY A 47 -14.36 -26.56 -14.41
C GLY A 47 -15.58 -26.69 -15.34
N ILE A 48 -16.57 -27.49 -14.96
CA ILE A 48 -17.80 -27.69 -15.75
C ILE A 48 -18.69 -26.46 -15.66
N ASN A 49 -18.78 -25.86 -14.46
CA ASN A 49 -19.57 -24.66 -14.18
C ASN A 49 -18.75 -23.67 -13.38
N MET A 50 -18.97 -22.37 -13.58
CA MET A 50 -18.55 -21.32 -12.65
C MET A 50 -19.58 -21.15 -11.54
N PHE A 51 -19.10 -20.81 -10.35
CA PHE A 51 -19.97 -20.34 -9.29
C PHE A 51 -20.45 -18.90 -9.59
N SER A 52 -21.67 -18.58 -9.13
CA SER A 52 -22.02 -17.18 -8.89
C SER A 52 -21.13 -16.61 -7.78
N ALA A 53 -21.04 -15.28 -7.68
CA ALA A 53 -20.28 -14.65 -6.59
C ALA A 53 -20.76 -15.13 -5.21
N THR A 54 -22.06 -15.24 -5.01
CA THR A 54 -22.65 -15.75 -3.76
C THR A 54 -22.23 -17.20 -3.47
N CYS A 55 -22.30 -18.10 -4.45
CA CYS A 55 -21.87 -19.47 -4.27
C CYS A 55 -20.36 -19.57 -3.98
N LEU A 56 -19.54 -18.72 -4.61
CA LEU A 56 -18.11 -18.68 -4.34
C LEU A 56 -17.82 -18.23 -2.90
N LEU A 57 -18.50 -17.19 -2.42
CA LEU A 57 -18.37 -16.74 -1.04
C LEU A 57 -18.76 -17.82 -0.04
N LEU A 58 -19.88 -18.52 -0.27
CA LEU A 58 -20.30 -19.64 0.56
C LEU A 58 -19.28 -20.79 0.53
N ALA A 59 -18.74 -21.10 -0.65
CA ALA A 59 -17.72 -22.13 -0.80
C ALA A 59 -16.43 -21.78 -0.05
N ILE A 60 -15.99 -20.52 -0.11
CA ILE A 60 -14.81 -20.03 0.63
C ILE A 60 -15.08 -20.09 2.14
N GLN A 61 -16.25 -19.65 2.57
CA GLN A 61 -16.65 -19.72 3.98
C GLN A 61 -16.69 -21.17 4.48
N GLY A 62 -17.16 -22.11 3.66
CA GLY A 62 -17.16 -23.55 3.96
C GLY A 62 -15.75 -24.16 4.07
N LEU A 63 -14.71 -23.43 3.64
CA LEU A 63 -13.30 -23.78 3.89
C LEU A 63 -12.76 -23.15 5.18
N ASP A 64 -13.58 -22.49 6.01
CA ASP A 64 -13.17 -21.69 7.16
C ASP A 64 -12.12 -20.63 6.77
N MET A 65 -12.36 -19.95 5.66
CA MET A 65 -11.47 -18.90 5.13
C MET A 65 -12.23 -17.61 4.85
N THR A 66 -11.53 -16.51 4.97
CA THR A 66 -11.99 -15.24 4.43
C THR A 66 -11.74 -15.17 2.91
N PRO A 67 -12.53 -14.40 2.15
CA PRO A 67 -12.24 -14.16 0.74
C PRO A 67 -10.83 -13.59 0.51
N ALA A 68 -10.36 -12.73 1.41
CA ALA A 68 -9.02 -12.15 1.32
C ALA A 68 -7.92 -13.21 1.41
N GLU A 69 -8.02 -14.14 2.37
CA GLU A 69 -7.09 -15.27 2.50
C GLU A 69 -7.13 -16.19 1.28
N PHE A 70 -8.33 -16.52 0.81
CA PHE A 70 -8.48 -17.37 -0.36
C PHE A 70 -7.79 -16.79 -1.59
N PHE A 71 -8.04 -15.52 -1.90
CA PHE A 71 -7.44 -14.86 -3.05
C PHE A 71 -5.95 -14.55 -2.85
N ALA A 72 -5.47 -14.30 -1.63
CA ALA A 72 -4.06 -14.09 -1.35
C ALA A 72 -3.20 -15.34 -1.63
N LEU A 73 -3.77 -16.53 -1.51
CA LEU A 73 -3.11 -17.79 -1.83
C LEU A 73 -3.08 -18.12 -3.33
N MET A 74 -3.85 -17.42 -4.16
CA MET A 74 -3.86 -17.67 -5.61
C MET A 74 -2.53 -17.30 -6.26
N PRO A 75 -2.15 -17.97 -7.39
CA PRO A 75 -1.00 -17.58 -8.17
C PRO A 75 -1.05 -16.11 -8.59
N GLN A 76 0.07 -15.40 -8.42
CA GLN A 76 0.13 -13.94 -8.54
C GLN A 76 -0.08 -13.40 -9.96
N ASP A 77 0.10 -14.23 -10.98
CA ASP A 77 -0.20 -13.93 -12.37
C ASP A 77 -1.69 -13.64 -12.64
N GLN A 78 -2.57 -14.04 -11.69
CA GLN A 78 -4.00 -13.78 -11.74
C GLN A 78 -4.42 -12.47 -11.04
N PHE A 79 -3.49 -11.81 -10.33
CA PHE A 79 -3.78 -10.52 -9.74
C PHE A 79 -3.84 -9.40 -10.77
N SER A 80 -4.53 -8.31 -10.41
CA SER A 80 -4.60 -7.15 -11.26
C SER A 80 -3.19 -6.60 -11.55
N ARG A 81 -3.01 -6.06 -12.75
CA ARG A 81 -1.74 -5.52 -13.23
C ARG A 81 -1.11 -4.51 -12.27
N HIS A 82 -1.90 -3.65 -11.64
CA HIS A 82 -1.40 -2.66 -10.70
C HIS A 82 -0.80 -3.29 -9.43
N TYR A 83 -1.41 -4.34 -8.90
CA TYR A 83 -0.84 -5.06 -7.75
C TYR A 83 0.55 -5.62 -8.07
N ARG A 84 0.73 -6.21 -9.25
CA ARG A 84 2.04 -6.70 -9.71
C ARG A 84 3.07 -5.59 -9.80
N ILE A 85 2.70 -4.45 -10.42
CA ILE A 85 3.59 -3.30 -10.55
C ILE A 85 4.02 -2.78 -9.17
N LEU A 86 3.08 -2.55 -8.25
CA LEU A 86 3.41 -2.07 -6.90
C LEU A 86 4.29 -3.05 -6.13
N LYS A 87 4.02 -4.35 -6.26
CA LYS A 87 4.84 -5.39 -5.63
C LYS A 87 6.26 -5.44 -6.20
N GLU A 88 6.38 -5.39 -7.52
CA GLU A 88 7.69 -5.34 -8.20
C GLU A 88 8.45 -4.07 -7.80
N MET A 89 7.78 -2.91 -7.75
CA MET A 89 8.39 -1.67 -7.30
C MET A 89 8.90 -1.76 -5.85
N SER A 90 8.11 -2.33 -4.94
CA SER A 90 8.55 -2.54 -3.56
C SER A 90 9.77 -3.45 -3.49
N HIS A 91 9.80 -4.51 -4.30
CA HIS A 91 10.94 -5.41 -4.38
C HIS A 91 12.21 -4.71 -4.90
N TYR A 92 12.11 -3.93 -5.98
CA TYR A 92 13.25 -3.17 -6.53
C TYR A 92 13.71 -2.06 -5.59
N ALA A 93 12.80 -1.41 -4.86
CA ALA A 93 13.16 -0.41 -3.85
C ALA A 93 14.00 -1.02 -2.71
N MET A 94 13.74 -2.29 -2.35
CA MET A 94 14.55 -3.02 -1.36
C MET A 94 15.94 -3.40 -1.87
N ILE A 95 16.09 -3.69 -3.18
CA ILE A 95 17.36 -4.11 -3.78
C ILE A 95 18.27 -2.92 -4.15
N CYS A 96 17.79 -1.68 -3.99
CA CYS A 96 18.55 -0.45 -4.22
C CYS A 96 19.12 -0.27 -5.62
N ASN A 97 18.45 -0.73 -6.69
CA ASN A 97 18.88 -0.46 -8.05
C ASN A 97 17.82 0.35 -8.85
N PRO A 98 17.80 1.71 -8.71
CA PRO A 98 16.81 2.56 -9.36
C PRO A 98 16.81 2.45 -10.89
N SER A 99 17.96 2.15 -11.52
CA SER A 99 18.10 2.05 -12.97
C SER A 99 17.30 0.89 -13.57
N ASP A 100 17.03 -0.14 -12.79
CA ASP A 100 16.32 -1.34 -13.25
C ASP A 100 14.80 -1.17 -13.29
N MET A 101 14.26 -0.07 -12.75
CA MET A 101 12.82 0.18 -12.72
C MET A 101 12.22 0.62 -14.06
N GLU A 102 13.04 1.07 -15.01
CA GLU A 102 12.57 1.55 -16.32
C GLU A 102 11.76 0.50 -17.09
N HIS A 103 12.06 -0.79 -16.92
CA HIS A 103 11.32 -1.87 -17.56
C HIS A 103 9.88 -2.03 -17.03
N LEU A 104 9.57 -1.48 -15.84
CA LEU A 104 8.22 -1.49 -15.26
C LEU A 104 7.30 -0.47 -15.94
N LYS A 105 7.85 0.50 -16.68
CA LYS A 105 7.05 1.50 -17.38
C LYS A 105 6.13 0.87 -18.43
N ILE A 106 4.90 1.34 -18.41
CA ILE A 106 3.88 0.92 -19.35
C ILE A 106 4.08 1.60 -20.68
N LYS A 107 4.39 0.81 -21.73
CA LYS A 107 4.53 1.33 -23.09
C LYS A 107 3.15 1.69 -23.67
N GLY A 108 3.01 2.93 -24.16
CA GLY A 108 1.75 3.41 -24.77
C GLY A 108 0.59 3.48 -23.75
N PRO A 109 0.71 4.23 -22.64
CA PRO A 109 -0.31 4.29 -21.60
C PRO A 109 -1.64 4.83 -22.15
N LYS A 110 -2.70 4.01 -22.07
CA LYS A 110 -4.04 4.38 -22.55
C LYS A 110 -4.96 4.85 -21.44
N LYS A 111 -4.86 4.25 -20.26
CA LYS A 111 -5.68 4.58 -19.10
C LYS A 111 -5.01 5.67 -18.25
N GLN A 112 -5.81 6.43 -17.54
CA GLN A 112 -5.31 7.45 -16.60
C GLN A 112 -4.35 6.83 -15.58
N ILE A 113 -4.71 5.72 -15.00
CA ILE A 113 -3.91 4.99 -14.03
C ILE A 113 -2.55 4.55 -14.59
N ASP A 114 -2.46 4.19 -15.87
CA ASP A 114 -1.20 3.78 -16.52
C ASP A 114 -0.16 4.92 -16.52
N LYS A 115 -0.63 6.16 -16.69
CA LYS A 115 0.24 7.36 -16.65
C LYS A 115 0.72 7.62 -15.23
N ILE A 116 -0.16 7.45 -14.24
CA ILE A 116 0.20 7.57 -12.82
C ILE A 116 1.29 6.55 -12.46
N TYR A 117 1.16 5.29 -12.87
CA TYR A 117 2.21 4.29 -12.63
C TYR A 117 3.54 4.66 -13.25
N ASN A 118 3.55 5.20 -14.47
CA ASN A 118 4.79 5.64 -15.10
C ASN A 118 5.46 6.79 -14.33
N ILE A 119 4.66 7.68 -13.73
CA ILE A 119 5.15 8.75 -12.86
C ILE A 119 5.74 8.15 -11.56
N ILE A 120 5.02 7.19 -10.94
CA ILE A 120 5.51 6.54 -9.72
C ILE A 120 6.82 5.77 -9.99
N VAL A 121 6.90 5.02 -11.09
CA VAL A 121 8.16 4.34 -11.51
C VAL A 121 9.30 5.34 -11.68
N LYS A 122 9.03 6.50 -12.27
CA LYS A 122 10.01 7.58 -12.45
C LYS A 122 10.46 8.16 -11.10
N LEU A 123 9.53 8.35 -10.16
CA LEU A 123 9.83 8.81 -8.79
C LEU A 123 10.68 7.80 -8.02
N ALA A 124 10.32 6.53 -8.08
CA ALA A 124 11.07 5.47 -7.41
C ALA A 124 12.48 5.27 -7.97
N GLY A 125 12.68 5.53 -9.27
CA GLY A 125 13.98 5.50 -9.94
C GLY A 125 14.86 6.73 -9.70
N ALA A 126 14.35 7.78 -9.04
CA ALA A 126 15.16 8.97 -8.76
C ALA A 126 16.16 8.71 -7.63
N LYS A 127 17.44 8.99 -7.88
CA LYS A 127 18.54 8.73 -6.91
C LYS A 127 18.50 9.62 -5.66
N GLU A 128 17.81 10.76 -5.72
CA GLU A 128 17.70 11.72 -4.63
C GLU A 128 16.24 12.20 -4.47
N ILE A 129 15.81 12.34 -3.22
CA ILE A 129 14.53 12.97 -2.91
C ILE A 129 14.60 14.44 -3.33
N GLY A 130 13.71 14.85 -4.21
CA GLY A 130 13.64 16.23 -4.73
C GLY A 130 14.33 16.45 -6.08
N ASN A 131 15.12 15.50 -6.59
CA ASN A 131 15.80 15.60 -7.89
C ASN A 131 15.15 14.67 -8.94
N SER A 132 13.83 14.55 -8.90
CA SER A 132 13.09 13.81 -9.93
C SER A 132 12.86 14.74 -11.14
N ASP A 133 13.15 14.23 -12.36
CA ASP A 133 12.84 14.91 -13.63
C ASP A 133 11.32 15.06 -13.87
N ILE A 134 10.53 15.24 -12.80
CA ILE A 134 9.08 15.37 -12.88
C ILE A 134 8.73 16.73 -13.49
N THR A 135 8.07 16.70 -14.63
CA THR A 135 7.60 17.88 -15.32
C THR A 135 6.41 18.54 -14.62
N SER A 136 6.22 19.85 -14.85
CA SER A 136 5.03 20.55 -14.36
C SER A 136 3.71 19.94 -14.86
N GLN A 137 3.72 19.30 -16.04
CA GLN A 137 2.57 18.60 -16.59
C GLN A 137 2.28 17.30 -15.81
N GLU A 138 3.31 16.52 -15.46
CA GLU A 138 3.17 15.31 -14.65
C GLU A 138 2.67 15.65 -13.24
N ARG A 139 3.20 16.71 -12.62
CA ARG A 139 2.73 17.24 -11.33
C ARG A 139 1.24 17.58 -11.37
N ARG A 140 0.82 18.37 -12.36
CA ARG A 140 -0.59 18.72 -12.55
C ARG A 140 -1.45 17.48 -12.76
N TYR A 141 -0.94 16.49 -13.47
CA TYR A 141 -1.65 15.24 -13.74
C TYR A 141 -1.90 14.43 -12.46
N VAL A 142 -0.89 14.31 -11.59
CA VAL A 142 -1.04 13.66 -10.27
C VAL A 142 -2.08 14.40 -9.43
N TYR A 143 -1.99 15.73 -9.34
CA TYR A 143 -2.94 16.55 -8.59
C TYR A 143 -4.38 16.35 -9.09
N GLN A 144 -4.59 16.40 -10.41
CA GLN A 144 -5.92 16.20 -11.00
C GLN A 144 -6.48 14.81 -10.72
N TYR A 145 -5.64 13.79 -10.79
CA TYR A 145 -6.05 12.43 -10.45
C TYR A 145 -6.52 12.34 -8.99
N LEU A 146 -5.70 12.77 -8.04
CA LEU A 146 -6.01 12.70 -6.62
C LEU A 146 -7.24 13.56 -6.27
N SER A 147 -7.39 14.74 -6.88
CA SER A 147 -8.55 15.62 -6.70
C SER A 147 -9.86 15.04 -7.27
N SER A 148 -9.79 14.04 -8.15
CA SER A 148 -10.97 13.40 -8.73
C SER A 148 -11.51 12.25 -7.88
N ILE A 149 -10.79 11.84 -6.82
CA ILE A 149 -11.15 10.73 -5.95
C ILE A 149 -12.31 11.18 -5.05
N GLN A 150 -13.43 10.46 -5.12
CA GLN A 150 -14.59 10.68 -4.25
C GLN A 150 -14.58 9.75 -3.03
N ARG A 151 -13.98 8.58 -3.18
CA ARG A 151 -13.82 7.59 -2.11
C ARG A 151 -12.46 6.93 -2.25
N TRP A 152 -11.63 7.11 -1.24
CA TRP A 152 -10.27 6.58 -1.21
C TRP A 152 -10.26 5.06 -1.09
N THR A 153 -9.68 4.39 -2.07
CA THR A 153 -9.40 2.95 -2.03
C THR A 153 -7.97 2.72 -1.52
N VAL A 154 -7.65 1.47 -1.15
CA VAL A 154 -6.26 1.08 -0.81
C VAL A 154 -5.27 1.53 -1.89
N LEU A 155 -5.64 1.34 -3.16
CA LEU A 155 -4.79 1.74 -4.29
C LEU A 155 -4.58 3.25 -4.34
N ASP A 156 -5.62 4.05 -4.14
CA ASP A 156 -5.52 5.50 -4.19
C ASP A 156 -4.64 6.05 -3.05
N ILE A 157 -4.72 5.44 -1.86
CA ILE A 157 -3.88 5.78 -0.70
C ILE A 157 -2.42 5.45 -0.98
N GLN A 158 -2.13 4.29 -1.60
CA GLN A 158 -0.77 3.92 -2.00
C GLN A 158 -0.21 4.85 -3.08
N ILE A 159 -1.04 5.26 -4.05
CA ILE A 159 -0.67 6.27 -5.07
C ILE A 159 -0.36 7.61 -4.40
N PHE A 160 -1.22 8.07 -3.50
CA PHE A 160 -0.99 9.30 -2.74
C PHE A 160 0.35 9.27 -2.00
N SER A 161 0.60 8.22 -1.21
CA SER A 161 1.84 8.03 -0.47
C SER A 161 3.08 8.02 -1.38
N SER A 162 2.98 7.36 -2.54
CA SER A 162 4.08 7.28 -3.53
C SER A 162 4.34 8.61 -4.24
N CYS A 163 3.35 9.50 -4.29
CA CYS A 163 3.41 10.78 -5.01
C CYS A 163 3.62 11.99 -4.10
N LEU A 164 3.85 11.84 -2.80
CA LEU A 164 4.02 12.95 -1.84
C LEU A 164 5.07 13.99 -2.33
N ASN A 165 6.21 13.52 -2.84
CA ASN A 165 7.29 14.38 -3.31
C ASN A 165 6.95 15.18 -4.60
N VAL A 166 5.82 14.90 -5.24
CA VAL A 166 5.33 15.60 -6.42
C VAL A 166 4.36 16.71 -6.05
N LEU A 167 3.67 16.56 -4.93
CA LEU A 167 2.67 17.49 -4.44
C LEU A 167 3.32 18.66 -3.70
N GLU A 168 2.63 19.81 -3.70
CA GLU A 168 2.96 20.88 -2.77
C GLU A 168 2.56 20.45 -1.34
N LEU A 169 3.31 20.90 -0.33
CA LEU A 169 3.06 20.52 1.07
C LEU A 169 1.61 20.80 1.52
N LYS A 170 1.04 21.91 1.04
CA LYS A 170 -0.34 22.27 1.31
C LYS A 170 -1.33 21.30 0.68
N GLU A 171 -1.08 20.89 -0.56
CA GLU A 171 -1.92 19.94 -1.29
C GLU A 171 -1.85 18.55 -0.62
N ALA A 172 -0.64 18.08 -0.32
CA ALA A 172 -0.42 16.82 0.39
C ALA A 172 -1.17 16.77 1.73
N PHE A 173 -1.10 17.86 2.51
CA PHE A 173 -1.82 17.97 3.76
C PHE A 173 -3.34 17.91 3.59
N LEU A 174 -3.90 18.61 2.60
CA LEU A 174 -5.35 18.62 2.35
C LEU A 174 -5.85 17.23 1.92
N PHE A 175 -5.11 16.51 1.06
CA PHE A 175 -5.45 15.14 0.71
C PHE A 175 -5.35 14.20 1.92
N GLY A 176 -4.35 14.38 2.78
CA GLY A 176 -4.24 13.61 4.03
C GLY A 176 -5.46 13.79 4.94
N LEU A 177 -5.93 15.03 5.10
CA LEU A 177 -7.17 15.31 5.86
C LEU A 177 -8.41 14.68 5.22
N ASP A 178 -8.46 14.62 3.89
CA ASP A 178 -9.57 14.00 3.17
C ASP A 178 -9.57 12.47 3.37
N ILE A 179 -8.40 11.85 3.34
CA ILE A 179 -8.23 10.41 3.67
C ILE A 179 -8.69 10.11 5.09
N LEU A 180 -8.31 10.94 6.07
CA LEU A 180 -8.66 10.77 7.49
C LEU A 180 -10.15 10.96 7.77
N LYS A 181 -10.87 11.75 6.95
CA LYS A 181 -12.32 11.96 7.06
C LYS A 181 -13.16 10.80 6.53
N CYS A 182 -12.56 9.77 5.94
CA CYS A 182 -13.31 8.58 5.56
C CYS A 182 -13.90 7.94 6.81
N ASP A 183 -15.21 8.17 7.02
CA ASP A 183 -15.98 7.86 8.26
C ASP A 183 -15.98 6.38 8.68
N ASP A 184 -15.38 5.51 7.89
CA ASP A 184 -15.37 4.06 8.09
C ASP A 184 -14.01 3.48 8.50
N LEU A 185 -13.05 4.28 9.01
CA LEU A 185 -11.75 3.75 9.42
C LEU A 185 -11.89 2.62 10.46
N SER A 186 -12.88 2.71 11.35
CA SER A 186 -13.18 1.67 12.34
C SER A 186 -13.80 0.40 11.76
N ASN A 187 -14.45 0.51 10.58
CA ASN A 187 -15.11 -0.59 9.89
C ASN A 187 -14.31 -1.11 8.68
N LEU A 188 -13.16 -0.49 8.39
CA LEU A 188 -12.32 -0.92 7.27
C LEU A 188 -11.66 -2.26 7.58
N LEU A 189 -11.63 -3.13 6.59
CA LEU A 189 -10.80 -4.32 6.62
C LEU A 189 -9.36 -3.92 7.00
N GLY A 190 -8.71 -4.69 7.85
CA GLY A 190 -7.39 -4.36 8.45
C GLY A 190 -6.33 -3.88 7.45
N LEU A 191 -6.38 -4.32 6.19
CA LEU A 191 -5.49 -3.85 5.13
C LEU A 191 -5.67 -2.36 4.82
N HIS A 192 -6.90 -1.86 4.73
CA HIS A 192 -7.16 -0.46 4.42
C HIS A 192 -6.72 0.44 5.57
N ALA A 193 -7.02 0.07 6.80
CA ALA A 193 -6.60 0.81 7.99
C ALA A 193 -5.05 0.89 8.09
N SER A 194 -4.36 -0.22 7.82
CA SER A 194 -2.89 -0.26 7.80
C SER A 194 -2.31 0.69 6.74
N GLU A 195 -2.87 0.71 5.52
CA GLU A 195 -2.38 1.61 4.46
C GLU A 195 -2.64 3.09 4.79
N VAL A 196 -3.75 3.42 5.45
CA VAL A 196 -4.00 4.78 5.95
C VAL A 196 -2.94 5.18 6.98
N LYS A 197 -2.66 4.34 7.99
CA LYS A 197 -1.65 4.60 9.01
C LYS A 197 -0.28 4.87 8.37
N LYS A 198 0.17 4.00 7.46
CA LYS A 198 1.44 4.16 6.73
C LYS A 198 1.48 5.45 5.90
N ALA A 199 0.42 5.73 5.15
CA ALA A 199 0.36 6.94 4.34
C ALA A 199 0.41 8.22 5.18
N MET A 200 -0.22 8.22 6.37
CA MET A 200 -0.19 9.36 7.28
C MET A 200 1.19 9.54 7.95
N VAL A 201 1.88 8.45 8.29
CA VAL A 201 3.28 8.51 8.74
C VAL A 201 4.18 9.10 7.64
N HIS A 202 4.05 8.65 6.40
CA HIS A 202 4.79 9.22 5.27
C HIS A 202 4.47 10.69 5.04
N LEU A 203 3.20 11.09 5.20
CA LEU A 203 2.80 12.50 5.11
C LEU A 203 3.43 13.33 6.24
N HIS A 204 3.41 12.84 7.48
CA HIS A 204 4.07 13.50 8.61
C HIS A 204 5.56 13.72 8.32
N MET A 205 6.27 12.67 7.90
CA MET A 205 7.68 12.77 7.49
C MET A 205 7.90 13.83 6.40
N HIS A 206 7.06 13.83 5.37
CA HIS A 206 7.14 14.79 4.25
C HIS A 206 6.94 16.23 4.72
N LEU A 207 6.00 16.47 5.62
CA LEU A 207 5.74 17.78 6.22
C LEU A 207 6.90 18.25 7.12
N VAL A 208 7.53 17.34 7.88
CA VAL A 208 8.71 17.64 8.71
C VAL A 208 9.91 18.01 7.85
N TYR A 209 10.17 17.26 6.77
CA TYR A 209 11.25 17.61 5.82
C TYR A 209 11.03 18.95 5.14
N GLY A 210 9.77 19.27 4.82
CA GLY A 210 9.38 20.55 4.25
C GLY A 210 9.26 21.70 5.27
N GLU A 211 9.58 21.46 6.54
CA GLU A 211 9.52 22.44 7.65
C GLU A 211 8.10 22.99 7.91
N TYR A 212 7.08 22.21 7.56
CA TYR A 212 5.67 22.57 7.74
C TYR A 212 5.13 22.06 9.08
N TYR A 213 5.82 22.41 10.17
CA TYR A 213 5.68 21.81 11.51
C TYR A 213 4.28 21.87 12.11
N SER A 214 3.57 23.01 11.96
CA SER A 214 2.20 23.13 12.48
C SER A 214 1.25 22.08 11.87
N ARG A 215 1.44 21.75 10.59
CA ARG A 215 0.66 20.74 9.88
C ARG A 215 1.14 19.32 10.21
N ALA A 216 2.45 19.16 10.38
CA ALA A 216 3.03 17.90 10.85
C ALA A 216 2.47 17.53 12.23
N ASN A 217 2.41 18.50 13.18
CA ASN A 217 1.83 18.30 14.51
C ASN A 217 0.34 17.92 14.45
N HIS A 218 -0.42 18.48 13.50
CA HIS A 218 -1.82 18.10 13.31
C HIS A 218 -1.94 16.62 12.87
N ILE A 219 -1.16 16.20 11.87
CA ILE A 219 -1.14 14.79 11.44
C ILE A 219 -0.66 13.86 12.55
N LYS A 220 0.33 14.29 13.34
CA LYS A 220 0.79 13.53 14.51
C LYS A 220 -0.34 13.29 15.51
N ALA A 221 -1.11 14.30 15.85
CA ALA A 221 -2.24 14.16 16.77
C ALA A 221 -3.28 13.16 16.30
N GLU A 222 -3.59 13.15 14.98
CA GLU A 222 -4.46 12.14 14.38
C GLU A 222 -3.85 10.73 14.44
N LEU A 223 -2.53 10.61 14.18
CA LEU A 223 -1.81 9.34 14.26
C LEU A 223 -1.76 8.81 15.71
N ASP A 224 -1.53 9.66 16.69
CA ASP A 224 -1.51 9.26 18.11
C ASP A 224 -2.87 8.65 18.56
N ALA A 225 -3.98 9.08 17.93
CA ALA A 225 -5.31 8.53 18.17
C ALA A 225 -5.58 7.22 17.38
N LEU A 226 -4.91 7.01 16.25
CA LEU A 226 -5.13 5.88 15.36
C LEU A 226 -4.20 4.69 15.62
N LEU A 227 -2.97 4.94 16.12
CA LEU A 227 -1.94 3.92 16.28
C LEU A 227 -2.14 3.14 17.59
N ASP A 228 -2.17 1.83 17.49
CA ASP A 228 -2.21 0.92 18.63
C ASP A 228 -0.84 0.25 18.92
N VAL A 229 -0.79 -0.67 19.88
CA VAL A 229 0.45 -1.34 20.31
C VAL A 229 1.05 -2.21 19.18
N SER A 230 0.24 -2.68 18.25
CA SER A 230 0.70 -3.52 17.14
C SER A 230 1.38 -2.72 16.02
N ASP A 231 1.15 -1.41 15.94
CA ASP A 231 1.70 -0.51 14.90
C ASP A 231 3.13 -0.04 15.28
N MET A 232 4.02 -0.97 15.56
CA MET A 232 5.35 -0.66 16.10
C MET A 232 6.21 0.12 15.09
N GLU A 233 6.19 -0.26 13.82
CA GLU A 233 6.95 0.42 12.76
C GLU A 233 6.51 1.88 12.62
N GLU A 234 5.20 2.11 12.53
CA GLU A 234 4.60 3.43 12.39
C GLU A 234 4.92 4.32 13.61
N LYS A 235 4.85 3.76 14.82
CA LYS A 235 5.20 4.49 16.06
C LYS A 235 6.67 4.87 16.13
N ILE A 236 7.58 3.96 15.75
CA ILE A 236 9.02 4.26 15.72
C ILE A 236 9.28 5.39 14.72
N MET A 237 8.71 5.29 13.51
CA MET A 237 8.90 6.31 12.48
C MET A 237 8.32 7.66 12.91
N LEU A 238 7.12 7.67 13.48
CA LEU A 238 6.49 8.89 13.99
C LEU A 238 7.36 9.54 15.06
N HIS A 239 7.86 8.76 16.04
CA HIS A 239 8.74 9.25 17.09
C HIS A 239 10.04 9.86 16.54
N VAL A 240 10.72 9.15 15.64
CA VAL A 240 11.97 9.64 15.02
C VAL A 240 11.77 10.99 14.33
N PHE A 241 10.69 11.15 13.57
CA PHE A 241 10.42 12.38 12.84
C PHE A 241 9.86 13.50 13.72
N ASP A 242 9.19 13.16 14.83
CA ASP A 242 8.81 14.13 15.86
C ASP A 242 10.05 14.71 16.56
N CYS A 243 11.00 13.86 16.96
CA CYS A 243 12.30 14.32 17.50
C CYS A 243 13.05 15.20 16.48
N LEU A 244 13.06 14.82 15.20
CA LEU A 244 13.69 15.64 14.16
C LEU A 244 13.01 17.01 14.03
N ALA A 245 11.67 17.05 14.07
CA ALA A 245 10.91 18.31 14.01
C ALA A 245 11.19 19.21 15.22
N GLN A 246 11.22 18.65 16.43
CA GLN A 246 11.53 19.35 17.68
C GLN A 246 12.97 19.92 17.65
N TYR A 247 13.93 19.07 17.26
CA TYR A 247 15.32 19.51 17.15
C TYR A 247 15.50 20.65 16.14
N LYS A 248 14.88 20.54 14.96
CA LYS A 248 14.95 21.60 13.95
C LYS A 248 14.38 22.94 14.43
N GLN A 249 13.35 22.91 15.28
CA GLN A 249 12.73 24.12 15.81
C GLN A 249 13.51 24.73 16.99
N ASN A 250 13.99 23.90 17.92
CA ASN A 250 14.46 24.35 19.23
C ASN A 250 15.99 24.27 19.40
N LYS A 251 16.69 23.42 18.62
CA LYS A 251 18.13 23.14 18.74
C LYS A 251 18.53 22.64 20.12
N ASP A 252 17.60 21.95 20.80
CA ASP A 252 17.81 21.45 22.15
C ASP A 252 18.74 20.23 22.16
N GLN A 253 19.70 20.23 23.12
CA GLN A 253 20.70 19.16 23.22
C GLN A 253 20.09 17.81 23.61
N ASN A 254 19.10 17.82 24.49
CA ASN A 254 18.44 16.57 24.92
C ASN A 254 17.71 15.90 23.75
N THR A 255 17.04 16.71 22.93
CA THR A 255 16.36 16.23 21.71
C THR A 255 17.37 15.71 20.69
N LEU A 256 18.56 16.30 20.59
CA LEU A 256 19.63 15.79 19.73
C LEU A 256 20.12 14.41 20.20
N GLU A 257 20.37 14.23 21.50
CA GLU A 257 20.78 12.95 22.06
C GLU A 257 19.73 11.86 21.82
N GLU A 258 18.46 12.17 22.01
CA GLU A 258 17.36 11.26 21.73
C GLU A 258 17.32 10.86 20.23
N LEU A 259 17.51 11.83 19.34
CA LEU A 259 17.53 11.59 17.91
C LEU A 259 18.76 10.74 17.47
N GLU A 260 19.94 10.97 18.10
CA GLU A 260 21.12 10.14 17.89
C GLU A 260 20.90 8.69 18.36
N ASN A 261 20.21 8.48 19.47
CA ASN A 261 19.82 7.14 19.94
C ASN A 261 18.89 6.47 18.92
N CYS A 262 17.89 7.19 18.38
CA CYS A 262 17.03 6.69 17.33
C CYS A 262 17.83 6.27 16.08
N ILE A 263 18.81 7.08 15.67
CA ILE A 263 19.70 6.77 14.53
C ILE A 263 20.50 5.49 14.79
N GLN A 264 20.98 5.26 16.00
CA GLN A 264 21.69 4.03 16.35
C GLN A 264 20.77 2.80 16.26
N VAL A 265 19.54 2.92 16.76
CA VAL A 265 18.54 1.85 16.62
C VAL A 265 18.25 1.53 15.16
N LEU A 266 18.06 2.54 14.31
CA LEU A 266 17.83 2.34 12.88
C LEU A 266 19.02 1.63 12.21
N ARG A 267 20.27 1.96 12.58
CA ARG A 267 21.46 1.27 12.08
C ARG A 267 21.54 -0.18 12.56
N ALA A 268 21.20 -0.44 13.80
CA ALA A 268 21.16 -1.80 14.36
C ALA A 268 20.08 -2.67 13.68
N CYS A 269 19.02 -2.04 13.19
CA CYS A 269 17.96 -2.69 12.38
C CYS A 269 18.28 -2.74 10.87
N GLU A 270 19.53 -2.47 10.47
CA GLU A 270 19.98 -2.46 9.06
C GLU A 270 19.32 -1.40 8.17
N LEU A 271 18.65 -0.37 8.77
CA LEU A 271 18.04 0.75 8.07
C LEU A 271 19.03 1.91 7.84
N SER A 272 20.23 1.58 7.35
CA SER A 272 21.36 2.51 7.24
C SER A 272 21.08 3.72 6.34
N ASP A 273 20.31 3.55 5.26
CA ASP A 273 19.96 4.66 4.35
C ASP A 273 19.02 5.67 5.00
N LEU A 274 18.09 5.21 5.80
CA LEU A 274 17.20 6.08 6.57
C LEU A 274 17.98 6.81 7.65
N ALA A 275 18.80 6.09 8.42
CA ALA A 275 19.69 6.66 9.43
C ALA A 275 20.60 7.75 8.84
N LYS A 276 21.16 7.52 7.65
CA LYS A 276 21.98 8.51 6.93
C LYS A 276 21.16 9.74 6.56
N ARG A 277 19.97 9.58 5.98
CA ARG A 277 19.09 10.71 5.61
C ARG A 277 18.73 11.59 6.80
N ILE A 278 18.43 11.00 7.95
CA ILE A 278 18.14 11.74 9.19
C ILE A 278 19.40 12.47 9.67
N SER A 279 20.56 11.80 9.69
CA SER A 279 21.84 12.43 10.04
C SER A 279 22.19 13.62 9.14
N ASP A 280 21.93 13.49 7.84
CA ASP A 280 22.15 14.58 6.88
C ASP A 280 21.14 15.72 7.07
N ALA A 281 19.90 15.42 7.48
CA ALA A 281 18.91 16.44 7.80
C ALA A 281 19.28 17.23 9.08
N ILE A 282 19.91 16.61 10.07
CA ILE A 282 20.45 17.27 11.27
C ILE A 282 21.58 18.24 10.86
N LYS A 283 22.51 17.82 10.01
CA LYS A 283 23.66 18.64 9.60
C LYS A 283 23.30 19.87 8.75
N LYS A 284 22.19 19.82 8.05
CA LYS A 284 21.68 20.92 7.22
C LYS A 284 20.93 21.99 8.03
N THR A 285 20.75 21.76 9.32
CA THR A 285 20.02 22.59 10.28
C THR A 285 20.96 23.42 11.13
#